data_64d6366d0e130197b54b01e64a8eb273
#
_entry.id   64d6366d0e130197b54b01e64a8eb273
#
_cell.length_a   1.000
_cell.length_b   1.000
_cell.length_c   1.000
_cell.angle_alpha   90.00
_cell.angle_beta   90.00
_cell.angle_gamma   90.00
#
_symmetry.space_group_name_H-M   'P 1'
#
loop_
_entity.id
_entity.type
_entity.pdbx_description
1 polymer ?
#
loop_
_entity_poly.entity_id
_entity_poly.type
_entity_poly.pdbx_seq_one_letter_code
_entity_poly.pdbx_strand_id
1 'polypeptide(L)'
;LLNGKKRNIYADKLAKKSLVLIKKFLKEKKYKNIENLKKLMIASFFAGEAISFSMVGLIHPFSAALSSIFRIPHCLSNCIVFRGLKSYYIKEYNFLFNCFNHQKITIENIIKINNNKIEKLYLSTMKHEKPLKNHLGKNFKKKLNYDIVYNIFKSI
;
A
#
# COMPACT_ATOMS: atom_id res chain seq x y z
N LEU A 1 1.61 8.39 0.75
CA LEU A 1 1.46 9.79 1.15
C LEU A 1 2.78 10.54 1.07
N LEU A 2 3.77 10.16 1.88
CA LEU A 2 5.04 10.90 2.03
C LEU A 2 5.90 10.94 0.76
N ASN A 3 5.68 10.06 -0.20
CA ASN A 3 6.42 9.98 -1.46
C ASN A 3 5.71 10.67 -2.64
N GLY A 4 4.56 11.31 -2.39
CA GLY A 4 3.83 12.06 -3.42
C GLY A 4 4.51 13.39 -3.76
N LYS A 5 4.32 13.86 -5.01
CA LYS A 5 4.86 15.15 -5.46
C LYS A 5 4.11 16.34 -4.88
N LYS A 6 2.78 16.22 -4.71
CA LYS A 6 1.98 17.22 -4.01
C LYS A 6 1.95 16.88 -2.53
N ARG A 7 2.70 17.66 -1.76
CA ARG A 7 2.82 17.48 -0.31
C ARG A 7 1.92 18.48 0.42
N ASN A 8 1.36 18.03 1.54
CA ASN A 8 0.66 18.87 2.51
C ASN A 8 1.35 18.69 3.87
N ILE A 9 1.86 19.78 4.45
CA ILE A 9 2.64 19.75 5.69
C ILE A 9 1.83 19.18 6.85
N TYR A 10 0.54 19.49 6.92
CA TYR A 10 -0.35 18.96 7.96
C TYR A 10 -0.54 17.45 7.82
N ALA A 11 -0.88 16.99 6.61
CA ALA A 11 -0.98 15.56 6.29
C ALA A 11 0.33 14.81 6.57
N ASP A 12 1.47 15.40 6.25
CA ASP A 12 2.78 14.81 6.53
C ASP A 12 3.06 14.65 8.03
N LYS A 13 2.66 15.63 8.85
CA LYS A 13 2.75 15.53 10.31
C LYS A 13 1.90 14.41 10.87
N LEU A 14 0.66 14.28 10.41
CA LEU A 14 -0.26 13.21 10.80
C LEU A 14 0.26 11.83 10.37
N ALA A 15 0.71 11.69 9.12
CA ALA A 15 1.29 10.46 8.62
C ALA A 15 2.53 10.03 9.41
N LYS A 16 3.40 10.97 9.78
CA LYS A 16 4.58 10.69 10.64
C LYS A 16 4.17 10.24 12.04
N LYS A 17 3.17 10.89 12.67
CA LYS A 17 2.62 10.45 13.97
C LYS A 17 2.10 9.01 13.90
N SER A 18 1.31 8.69 12.86
CA SER A 18 0.83 7.34 12.61
C SER A 18 1.98 6.34 12.50
N LEU A 19 3.00 6.63 11.69
CA LEU A 19 4.15 5.75 11.50
C LEU A 19 4.92 5.49 12.81
N VAL A 20 5.08 6.50 13.66
CA VAL A 20 5.73 6.33 14.97
C VAL A 20 4.97 5.35 15.85
N LEU A 21 3.63 5.48 15.91
CA LEU A 21 2.78 4.59 16.70
C LEU A 21 2.79 3.16 16.16
N ILE A 22 2.70 2.98 14.83
CA ILE A 22 2.78 1.66 14.20
C ILE A 22 4.13 1.01 14.48
N LYS A 23 5.24 1.76 14.36
CA LYS A 23 6.58 1.25 14.66
C LYS A 23 6.70 0.79 16.12
N LYS A 24 6.15 1.55 17.07
CA LYS A 24 6.11 1.16 18.50
C LYS A 24 5.29 -0.12 18.68
N PHE A 25 4.07 -0.18 18.13
CA PHE A 25 3.21 -1.36 18.18
C PHE A 25 3.93 -2.61 17.66
N LEU A 26 4.57 -2.53 16.51
CA LEU A 26 5.27 -3.68 15.89
C LEU A 26 6.49 -4.13 16.71
N LYS A 27 7.22 -3.19 17.34
CA LYS A 27 8.38 -3.50 18.19
C LYS A 27 7.99 -4.18 19.49
N GLU A 28 6.89 -3.78 20.11
CA GLU A 28 6.44 -4.32 21.41
C GLU A 28 5.99 -5.79 21.33
N LYS A 29 5.65 -6.29 20.12
CA LYS A 29 5.21 -7.69 19.87
C LYS A 29 4.03 -8.19 20.75
N LYS A 30 3.36 -7.28 21.45
CA LYS A 30 2.21 -7.58 22.34
C LYS A 30 0.89 -7.27 21.62
N TYR A 31 0.60 -7.98 20.54
CA TYR A 31 -0.48 -7.67 19.60
C TYR A 31 -1.89 -7.80 20.17
N LYS A 32 -2.08 -8.58 21.24
CA LYS A 32 -3.38 -8.76 21.91
C LYS A 32 -3.56 -7.84 23.12
N ASN A 33 -2.55 -7.06 23.48
CA ASN A 33 -2.64 -6.15 24.63
C ASN A 33 -3.52 -4.95 24.27
N ILE A 34 -4.49 -4.63 25.15
CA ILE A 34 -5.49 -3.59 24.91
C ILE A 34 -4.85 -2.20 24.71
N GLU A 35 -3.80 -1.87 25.44
CA GLU A 35 -3.11 -0.58 25.30
C GLU A 35 -2.38 -0.47 23.97
N ASN A 36 -1.84 -1.58 23.47
CA ASN A 36 -1.21 -1.61 22.15
C ASN A 36 -2.26 -1.56 21.02
N LEU A 37 -3.42 -2.17 21.19
CA LEU A 37 -4.53 -2.04 20.24
C LEU A 37 -5.05 -0.60 20.20
N LYS A 38 -5.16 0.09 21.32
CA LYS A 38 -5.48 1.53 21.36
C LYS A 38 -4.47 2.37 20.56
N LYS A 39 -3.16 2.10 20.69
CA LYS A 39 -2.13 2.78 19.86
C LYS A 39 -2.35 2.55 18.37
N LEU A 40 -2.72 1.32 17.98
CA LEU A 40 -3.00 1.00 16.59
C LEU A 40 -4.25 1.72 16.06
N MET A 41 -5.32 1.81 16.87
CA MET A 41 -6.51 2.59 16.52
C MET A 41 -6.19 4.07 16.33
N ILE A 42 -5.42 4.68 17.23
CA ILE A 42 -4.99 6.08 17.12
C ILE A 42 -4.11 6.27 15.87
N ALA A 43 -3.21 5.33 15.59
CA ALA A 43 -2.39 5.37 14.39
C ALA A 43 -3.23 5.30 13.12
N SER A 44 -4.25 4.46 13.08
CA SER A 44 -5.20 4.34 11.97
C SER A 44 -5.99 5.64 11.76
N PHE A 45 -6.45 6.27 12.84
CA PHE A 45 -7.13 7.56 12.79
C PHE A 45 -6.22 8.64 12.16
N PHE A 46 -4.98 8.80 12.62
CA PHE A 46 -4.04 9.76 12.04
C PHE A 46 -3.72 9.45 10.57
N ALA A 47 -3.63 8.17 10.20
CA ALA A 47 -3.42 7.80 8.80
C ALA A 47 -4.62 8.18 7.92
N GLY A 48 -5.84 7.92 8.38
CA GLY A 48 -7.07 8.28 7.68
C GLY A 48 -7.20 9.79 7.52
N GLU A 49 -6.94 10.55 8.58
CA GLU A 49 -6.97 12.01 8.52
C GLU A 49 -5.88 12.58 7.59
N ALA A 50 -4.67 12.01 7.60
CA ALA A 50 -3.63 12.38 6.65
C ALA A 50 -4.06 12.15 5.19
N ILE A 51 -4.83 11.10 4.90
CA ILE A 51 -5.35 10.81 3.56
C ILE A 51 -6.37 11.88 3.13
N SER A 52 -7.23 12.36 4.03
CA SER A 52 -8.24 13.38 3.68
C SER A 52 -7.64 14.74 3.29
N PHE A 53 -6.42 15.06 3.78
CA PHE A 53 -5.69 16.28 3.44
C PHE A 53 -4.61 16.08 2.35
N SER A 54 -4.49 14.88 1.80
CA SER A 54 -3.49 14.58 0.78
C SER A 54 -4.01 13.57 -0.23
N MET A 55 -3.12 12.76 -0.79
CA MET A 55 -3.49 11.74 -1.75
C MET A 55 -2.80 10.42 -1.42
N VAL A 56 -3.53 9.32 -1.61
CA VAL A 56 -2.98 7.97 -1.50
C VAL A 56 -1.81 7.75 -2.46
N GLY A 57 -0.90 6.85 -2.08
CA GLY A 57 0.27 6.53 -2.89
C GLY A 57 -0.01 5.50 -3.99
N LEU A 58 1.07 4.99 -4.57
CA LEU A 58 1.04 4.05 -5.71
C LEU A 58 0.36 2.72 -5.39
N ILE A 59 0.42 2.25 -4.14
CA ILE A 59 -0.20 0.97 -3.74
C ILE A 59 -1.71 0.99 -3.96
N HIS A 60 -2.38 2.10 -3.66
CA HIS A 60 -3.84 2.17 -3.68
C HIS A 60 -4.48 1.89 -5.05
N PRO A 61 -4.03 2.46 -6.18
CA PRO A 61 -4.55 2.11 -7.50
C PRO A 61 -4.50 0.61 -7.82
N PHE A 62 -3.39 -0.04 -7.50
CA PHE A 62 -3.21 -1.47 -7.73
C PHE A 62 -4.05 -2.32 -6.78
N SER A 63 -4.10 -1.97 -5.50
CA SER A 63 -4.88 -2.71 -4.51
C SER A 63 -6.39 -2.55 -4.71
N ALA A 64 -6.86 -1.38 -5.15
CA ALA A 64 -8.25 -1.16 -5.51
C ALA A 64 -8.66 -2.03 -6.70
N ALA A 65 -7.82 -2.11 -7.73
CA ALA A 65 -8.04 -3.00 -8.87
C ALA A 65 -8.10 -4.47 -8.43
N LEU A 66 -7.15 -4.90 -7.60
CA LEU A 66 -7.09 -6.27 -7.09
C LEU A 66 -8.33 -6.62 -6.24
N SER A 67 -8.67 -5.74 -5.30
CA SER A 67 -9.84 -5.89 -4.43
C SER A 67 -11.15 -6.00 -5.23
N SER A 68 -11.33 -5.14 -6.22
CA SER A 68 -12.52 -5.11 -7.07
C SER A 68 -12.67 -6.37 -7.92
N ILE A 69 -11.58 -6.85 -8.54
CA ILE A 69 -11.64 -7.98 -9.47
C ILE A 69 -11.71 -9.33 -8.76
N PHE A 70 -11.03 -9.47 -7.62
CA PHE A 70 -10.97 -10.72 -6.87
C PHE A 70 -11.89 -10.75 -5.64
N ARG A 71 -12.59 -9.65 -5.34
CA ARG A 71 -13.51 -9.52 -4.18
C ARG A 71 -12.83 -9.84 -2.84
N ILE A 72 -11.58 -9.43 -2.69
CA ILE A 72 -10.83 -9.60 -1.45
C ILE A 72 -10.81 -8.31 -0.62
N PRO A 73 -10.68 -8.40 0.71
CA PRO A 73 -10.62 -7.23 1.57
C PRO A 73 -9.52 -6.26 1.15
N HIS A 74 -9.83 -4.96 1.15
CA HIS A 74 -8.90 -3.92 0.69
C HIS A 74 -7.57 -3.89 1.47
N CYS A 75 -7.61 -4.14 2.78
CA CYS A 75 -6.40 -4.23 3.60
C CYS A 75 -5.49 -5.38 3.16
N LEU A 76 -6.05 -6.54 2.83
CA LEU A 76 -5.30 -7.68 2.31
C LEU A 76 -4.74 -7.38 0.92
N SER A 77 -5.53 -6.74 0.04
CA SER A 77 -5.06 -6.29 -1.28
C SER A 77 -3.86 -5.33 -1.17
N ASN A 78 -3.88 -4.41 -0.18
CA ASN A 78 -2.75 -3.51 0.06
C ASN A 78 -1.47 -4.29 0.42
N CYS A 79 -1.58 -5.30 1.28
CA CYS A 79 -0.44 -6.13 1.68
C CYS A 79 0.12 -6.93 0.51
N ILE A 80 -0.75 -7.54 -0.31
CA ILE A 80 -0.38 -8.33 -1.48
C ILE A 80 0.35 -7.44 -2.50
N VAL A 81 -0.27 -6.32 -2.89
CA VAL A 81 0.27 -5.38 -3.88
C VAL A 81 1.58 -4.74 -3.42
N PHE A 82 1.72 -4.50 -2.11
CA PHE A 82 2.96 -3.95 -1.57
C PHE A 82 4.18 -4.83 -1.89
N ARG A 83 4.03 -6.15 -1.97
CA ARG A 83 5.10 -7.07 -2.40
C ARG A 83 5.51 -6.83 -3.85
N GLY A 84 4.53 -6.72 -4.76
CA GLY A 84 4.80 -6.45 -6.18
C GLY A 84 5.40 -5.07 -6.45
N LEU A 85 5.17 -4.11 -5.55
CA LEU A 85 5.71 -2.75 -5.63
C LEU A 85 6.99 -2.54 -4.81
N LYS A 86 7.66 -3.61 -4.41
CA LYS A 86 8.90 -3.58 -3.61
C LYS A 86 9.95 -2.59 -4.14
N SER A 87 10.18 -2.55 -5.46
CA SER A 87 11.15 -1.65 -6.09
C SER A 87 10.86 -0.16 -5.89
N TYR A 88 9.59 0.21 -5.67
CA TYR A 88 9.17 1.59 -5.41
C TYR A 88 9.27 2.00 -3.93
N TYR A 89 9.40 1.01 -3.02
CA TYR A 89 9.33 1.20 -1.57
C TYR A 89 10.38 0.39 -0.81
N ILE A 90 11.61 0.35 -1.29
CA ILE A 90 12.67 -0.55 -0.79
C ILE A 90 12.88 -0.41 0.73
N LYS A 91 12.97 0.81 1.25
CA LYS A 91 13.19 1.07 2.68
C LYS A 91 12.03 0.60 3.55
N GLU A 92 10.82 0.97 3.14
CA GLU A 92 9.58 0.63 3.83
C GLU A 92 9.30 -0.87 3.75
N TYR A 93 9.59 -1.48 2.60
CA TYR A 93 9.43 -2.92 2.39
C TYR A 93 10.35 -3.71 3.34
N ASN A 94 11.62 -3.38 3.39
CA ASN A 94 12.57 -4.08 4.25
C ASN A 94 12.19 -3.98 5.73
N PHE A 95 11.73 -2.81 6.17
CA PHE A 95 11.25 -2.63 7.54
C PHE A 95 10.03 -3.52 7.84
N LEU A 96 9.00 -3.48 6.98
CA LEU A 96 7.78 -4.26 7.19
C LEU A 96 8.03 -5.76 7.03
N PHE A 97 8.84 -6.17 6.06
CA PHE A 97 9.21 -7.56 5.87
C PHE A 97 9.87 -8.16 7.12
N ASN A 98 10.81 -7.44 7.72
CA ASN A 98 11.43 -7.86 8.97
C ASN A 98 10.42 -7.97 10.11
N CYS A 99 9.44 -7.06 10.20
CA CYS A 99 8.37 -7.14 11.19
C CYS A 99 7.47 -8.36 10.98
N PHE A 100 7.11 -8.68 9.73
CA PHE A 100 6.24 -9.81 9.40
C PHE A 100 6.93 -11.17 9.55
N ASN A 101 8.20 -11.30 9.18
CA ASN A 101 8.96 -12.54 9.35
C ASN A 101 9.04 -12.95 10.83
N HIS A 102 9.16 -12.00 11.75
CA HIS A 102 9.11 -12.27 13.17
C HIS A 102 7.74 -12.78 13.66
N GLN A 103 6.67 -12.53 12.90
CA GLN A 103 5.31 -12.91 13.26
C GLN A 103 4.85 -14.22 12.63
N LYS A 104 5.68 -14.88 11.80
CA LYS A 104 5.31 -16.05 10.99
C LYS A 104 4.04 -15.79 10.14
N ILE A 105 3.79 -14.54 9.74
CA ILE A 105 2.69 -14.22 8.84
C ILE A 105 3.17 -14.54 7.42
N THR A 106 2.85 -15.73 6.95
CA THR A 106 3.02 -16.09 5.54
C THR A 106 1.85 -15.53 4.76
N ILE A 107 2.14 -14.58 3.88
CA ILE A 107 1.21 -14.20 2.81
C ILE A 107 1.46 -15.19 1.68
N GLU A 108 0.95 -16.40 1.82
CA GLU A 108 1.00 -17.41 0.75
C GLU A 108 0.14 -16.95 -0.42
N ASN A 109 0.39 -17.52 -1.60
CA ASN A 109 -0.23 -17.19 -2.88
C ASN A 109 -1.77 -17.32 -2.81
N ILE A 110 -2.43 -16.31 -2.24
CA ILE A 110 -3.87 -16.29 -2.01
C ILE A 110 -4.63 -16.16 -3.33
N ILE A 111 -3.93 -15.72 -4.41
CA ILE A 111 -4.58 -15.41 -5.69
C ILE A 111 -3.74 -15.95 -6.85
N LYS A 112 -4.36 -16.79 -7.68
CA LYS A 112 -3.79 -17.13 -8.99
C LYS A 112 -4.26 -16.12 -10.04
N ILE A 113 -3.33 -15.30 -10.52
CA ILE A 113 -3.60 -14.30 -11.55
C ILE A 113 -3.31 -14.91 -12.92
N ASN A 114 -4.34 -15.13 -13.72
CA ASN A 114 -4.24 -15.55 -15.12
C ASN A 114 -4.17 -14.35 -16.06
N ASN A 115 -3.72 -14.56 -17.29
CA ASN A 115 -3.50 -13.49 -18.26
C ASN A 115 -4.78 -12.68 -18.58
N ASN A 116 -5.95 -13.35 -18.66
CA ASN A 116 -7.24 -12.68 -18.93
C ASN A 116 -7.65 -11.69 -17.85
N LYS A 117 -7.20 -11.90 -16.61
CA LYS A 117 -7.48 -10.99 -15.50
C LYS A 117 -6.49 -9.81 -15.44
N ILE A 118 -5.29 -9.97 -15.99
CA ILE A 118 -4.27 -8.90 -15.95
C ILE A 118 -4.70 -7.68 -16.77
N GLU A 119 -5.32 -7.88 -17.93
CA GLU A 119 -5.85 -6.77 -18.71
C GLU A 119 -6.89 -5.95 -17.93
N LYS A 120 -7.82 -6.63 -17.26
CA LYS A 120 -8.82 -5.99 -16.39
C LYS A 120 -8.15 -5.26 -15.22
N LEU A 121 -7.11 -5.85 -14.62
CA LEU A 121 -6.33 -5.23 -13.54
C LEU A 121 -5.61 -3.99 -14.04
N TYR A 122 -4.97 -4.05 -15.22
CA TYR A 122 -4.33 -2.90 -15.86
C TYR A 122 -5.31 -1.75 -16.06
N LEU A 123 -6.42 -2.01 -16.75
CA LEU A 123 -7.44 -1.00 -17.03
C LEU A 123 -8.02 -0.40 -15.75
N SER A 124 -8.31 -1.23 -14.75
CA SER A 124 -8.80 -0.77 -13.45
C SER A 124 -7.78 0.07 -12.70
N THR A 125 -6.50 -0.32 -12.70
CA THR A 125 -5.41 0.44 -12.09
C THR A 125 -5.27 1.81 -12.74
N MET A 126 -5.30 1.88 -14.08
CA MET A 126 -5.10 3.10 -14.85
C MET A 126 -6.24 4.13 -14.72
N LYS A 127 -7.43 3.71 -14.27
CA LYS A 127 -8.55 4.64 -13.92
C LYS A 127 -8.21 5.58 -12.76
N HIS A 128 -7.30 5.20 -11.88
CA HIS A 128 -6.86 6.01 -10.74
C HIS A 128 -5.79 7.04 -11.11
N GLU A 129 -6.05 7.87 -12.13
CA GLU A 129 -5.06 8.81 -12.68
C GLU A 129 -4.51 9.79 -11.65
N LYS A 130 -5.35 10.33 -10.74
CA LYS A 130 -4.92 11.36 -9.77
C LYS A 130 -3.77 10.86 -8.87
N PRO A 131 -3.89 9.73 -8.14
CA PRO A 131 -2.80 9.21 -7.32
C PRO A 131 -1.59 8.77 -8.16
N LEU A 132 -1.80 8.21 -9.35
CA LEU A 132 -0.70 7.83 -10.25
C LEU A 132 0.10 9.05 -10.72
N LYS A 133 -0.57 10.13 -11.14
CA LYS A 133 0.07 11.40 -11.50
C LYS A 133 0.80 12.01 -10.31
N ASN A 134 0.21 11.96 -9.11
CA ASN A 134 0.84 12.52 -7.91
C ASN A 134 2.14 11.80 -7.55
N HIS A 135 2.19 10.49 -7.72
CA HIS A 135 3.38 9.69 -7.37
C HIS A 135 4.43 9.69 -8.49
N LEU A 136 4.04 9.42 -9.73
CA LEU A 136 4.93 9.19 -10.86
C LEU A 136 5.13 10.42 -11.77
N GLY A 137 4.25 11.42 -11.64
CA GLY A 137 4.25 12.63 -12.48
C GLY A 137 3.32 12.52 -13.69
N LYS A 138 3.29 13.59 -14.51
CA LYS A 138 2.39 13.69 -15.68
C LYS A 138 2.56 12.52 -16.67
N ASN A 139 3.78 12.02 -16.83
CA ASN A 139 4.12 10.92 -17.74
C ASN A 139 3.94 9.52 -17.12
N PHE A 140 3.04 9.36 -16.13
CA PHE A 140 2.84 8.10 -15.43
C PHE A 140 2.48 6.94 -16.36
N LYS A 141 1.74 7.18 -17.46
CA LYS A 141 1.37 6.14 -18.45
C LYS A 141 2.59 5.52 -19.14
N LYS A 142 3.66 6.33 -19.39
CA LYS A 142 4.93 5.80 -19.92
C LYS A 142 5.70 4.98 -18.88
N LYS A 143 5.60 5.37 -17.60
CA LYS A 143 6.27 4.69 -16.48
C LYS A 143 5.53 3.44 -15.98
N LEU A 144 4.25 3.31 -16.30
CA LEU A 144 3.38 2.17 -15.98
C LEU A 144 2.70 1.72 -17.27
N ASN A 145 3.51 1.31 -18.27
CA ASN A 145 2.97 0.63 -19.45
C ASN A 145 2.40 -0.74 -19.06
N TYR A 146 1.77 -1.41 -20.00
CA TYR A 146 1.14 -2.70 -19.78
C TYR A 146 2.12 -3.73 -19.23
N ASP A 147 3.34 -3.82 -19.78
CA ASP A 147 4.33 -4.83 -19.38
C ASP A 147 4.81 -4.63 -17.92
N ILE A 148 5.00 -3.40 -17.50
CA ILE A 148 5.39 -3.09 -16.12
C ILE A 148 4.26 -3.48 -15.16
N VAL A 149 3.00 -3.12 -15.47
CA VAL A 149 1.85 -3.48 -14.63
C VAL A 149 1.62 -4.99 -14.63
N TYR A 150 1.80 -5.65 -15.78
CA TYR A 150 1.77 -7.09 -15.92
C TYR A 150 2.79 -7.75 -14.96
N ASN A 151 4.05 -7.33 -15.01
CA ASN A 151 5.12 -7.87 -14.18
C ASN A 151 4.85 -7.65 -12.68
N ILE A 152 4.30 -6.48 -12.29
CA ILE A 152 3.92 -6.20 -10.91
C ILE A 152 2.85 -7.21 -10.45
N PHE A 153 1.79 -7.42 -11.23
CA PHE A 153 0.74 -8.35 -10.86
C PHE A 153 1.16 -9.82 -10.94
N LYS A 154 2.14 -10.17 -11.76
CA LYS A 154 2.71 -11.53 -11.82
C LYS A 154 3.65 -11.84 -10.67
N SER A 155 4.20 -10.82 -10.02
CA SER A 155 5.14 -10.97 -8.90
C SER A 155 4.47 -11.12 -7.52
N ILE A 156 3.13 -11.13 -7.46
CA ILE A 156 2.33 -11.18 -6.22
C ILE A 156 1.54 -12.50 -6.03
#